data_f2d0fa285d101e90cf7c98558f353eb7
#
_entry.id   f2d0fa285d101e90cf7c98558f353eb7
#
_cell.length_a   1.000
_cell.length_b   1.000
_cell.length_c   1.000
_cell.angle_alpha   90.00
_cell.angle_beta   90.00
_cell.angle_gamma   90.00
#
_symmetry.space_group_name_H-M   'P 1'
#
loop_
_entity.id
_entity.type
_entity.pdbx_description
1 polymer ?
#
loop_
_entity_poly.entity_id
_entity_poly.type
_entity_poly.pdbx_seq_one_letter_code
_entity_poly.pdbx_strand_id
1 'polypeptide(L)'
;MRSKYHNKKVTFDGIEFDSKKEMYRYIRLKSMQEEGLISELRLQVPYELIPAIYEEEIVKLKTKTKVVKRCAQKAVKYVADFVYKDHYGYEVVEDSKGLRTKEYLLKKKMMRAFLGITIKEV
;
A
#
# COMPACT_ATOMS: atom_id res chain seq x y z
N MET A 1 25.75 4.95 6.35
CA MET A 1 25.02 6.22 6.31
C MET A 1 23.74 6.09 7.10
N ARG A 2 23.51 6.97 8.05
CA ARG A 2 22.30 6.93 8.84
C ARG A 2 21.10 7.43 8.04
N SER A 3 19.97 6.77 8.18
CA SER A 3 18.71 7.30 7.67
C SER A 3 18.40 8.64 8.35
N LYS A 4 17.96 9.63 7.57
CA LYS A 4 17.56 10.94 8.10
C LYS A 4 16.48 10.85 9.18
N TYR A 5 15.65 9.82 9.13
CA TYR A 5 14.51 9.65 10.01
C TYR A 5 14.74 8.62 11.10
N HIS A 6 15.95 8.06 11.18
CA HIS A 6 16.35 7.09 12.21
C HIS A 6 15.42 5.87 12.35
N ASN A 7 14.66 5.56 11.32
CA ASN A 7 13.80 4.39 11.32
C ASN A 7 14.61 3.13 11.12
N LYS A 8 14.53 2.24 12.08
CA LYS A 8 15.17 0.93 12.00
C LYS A 8 14.10 -0.11 11.72
N LYS A 9 14.37 -0.98 10.76
CA LYS A 9 13.52 -2.14 10.50
C LYS A 9 13.60 -3.08 11.69
N VAL A 10 12.48 -3.64 12.07
CA VAL A 10 12.36 -4.60 13.17
C VAL A 10 11.59 -5.82 12.70
N THR A 11 11.90 -6.97 13.28
CA THR A 11 11.19 -8.21 12.95
C THR A 11 10.43 -8.68 14.17
N PHE A 12 9.17 -9.06 13.96
CA PHE A 12 8.31 -9.62 14.97
C PHE A 12 7.35 -10.63 14.33
N ASP A 13 7.17 -11.77 14.94
CA ASP A 13 6.26 -12.81 14.45
C ASP A 13 6.57 -13.25 13.00
N GLY A 14 7.87 -13.26 12.64
CA GLY A 14 8.32 -13.59 11.29
C GLY A 14 8.08 -12.51 10.25
N ILE A 15 7.60 -11.33 10.67
CA ILE A 15 7.27 -10.22 9.79
C ILE A 15 8.27 -9.08 10.00
N GLU A 16 8.80 -8.53 8.91
CA GLU A 16 9.66 -7.35 8.96
C GLU A 16 8.81 -6.09 8.87
N PHE A 17 8.98 -5.18 9.84
CA PHE A 17 8.30 -3.89 9.88
C PHE A 17 9.28 -2.76 9.65
N ASP A 18 8.84 -1.71 8.99
CA ASP A 18 9.68 -0.54 8.68
C ASP A 18 10.01 0.29 9.93
N SER A 19 9.24 0.15 11.00
CA SER A 19 9.46 0.88 12.24
C SER A 19 8.88 0.12 13.43
N LYS A 20 9.34 0.50 14.63
CA LYS A 20 8.76 -0.01 15.88
C LYS A 20 7.31 0.40 16.04
N LYS A 21 6.96 1.61 15.59
CA LYS A 21 5.59 2.12 15.65
C LYS A 21 4.64 1.20 14.88
N GLU A 22 5.02 0.80 13.68
CA GLU A 22 4.25 -0.12 12.84
C GLU A 22 4.13 -1.49 13.51
N MET A 23 5.23 -2.00 14.06
CA MET A 23 5.24 -3.27 14.80
C MET A 23 4.29 -3.24 15.99
N TYR A 24 4.32 -2.19 16.81
CA TYR A 24 3.43 -2.06 17.97
C TYR A 24 1.97 -1.97 17.54
N ARG A 25 1.69 -1.28 16.44
CA ARG A 25 0.33 -1.23 15.91
C ARG A 25 -0.14 -2.61 15.45
N TYR A 26 0.74 -3.37 14.79
CA TYR A 26 0.43 -4.76 14.41
C TYR A 26 0.07 -5.60 15.63
N ILE A 27 0.87 -5.53 16.69
CA ILE A 27 0.62 -6.28 17.94
C ILE A 27 -0.76 -5.93 18.50
N ARG A 28 -1.10 -4.66 18.52
CA ARG A 28 -2.40 -4.19 19.00
C ARG A 28 -3.54 -4.72 18.14
N LEU A 29 -3.43 -4.60 16.83
CA LEU A 29 -4.47 -5.06 15.90
C LEU A 29 -4.63 -6.59 15.97
N LYS A 30 -3.54 -7.31 16.09
CA LYS A 30 -3.56 -8.77 16.23
C LYS A 30 -4.32 -9.18 17.49
N SER A 31 -4.06 -8.50 18.59
CA SER A 31 -4.77 -8.72 19.85
C SER A 31 -6.27 -8.42 19.71
N MET A 32 -6.62 -7.32 19.04
CA MET A 32 -8.01 -6.96 18.78
C MET A 32 -8.71 -8.00 17.93
N GLN A 33 -8.03 -8.57 16.95
CA GLN A 33 -8.57 -9.63 16.11
C GLN A 33 -8.83 -10.90 16.94
N GLU A 34 -7.91 -11.27 17.81
CA GLU A 34 -8.06 -12.42 18.70
C GLU A 34 -9.23 -12.24 19.66
N GLU A 35 -9.51 -11.03 20.10
CA GLU A 35 -10.65 -10.68 20.95
C GLU A 35 -11.97 -10.58 20.17
N GLY A 36 -11.93 -10.68 18.84
CA GLY A 36 -13.12 -10.58 18.00
C GLY A 36 -13.60 -9.15 17.73
N LEU A 37 -12.80 -8.14 18.07
CA LEU A 37 -13.16 -6.73 17.85
C LEU A 37 -13.00 -6.32 16.39
N ILE A 38 -12.07 -6.95 15.68
CA ILE A 38 -11.85 -6.75 14.25
C ILE A 38 -11.67 -8.11 13.58
N SER A 39 -11.72 -8.13 12.24
CA SER A 39 -11.52 -9.35 11.46
C SER A 39 -10.79 -9.08 10.16
N GLU A 40 -10.29 -10.13 9.54
CA GLU A 40 -9.64 -10.10 8.25
C GLU A 40 -8.47 -9.12 8.19
N LEU A 41 -7.61 -9.12 9.22
CA LEU A 41 -6.41 -8.29 9.25
C LEU A 41 -5.45 -8.69 8.14
N ARG A 42 -5.10 -7.70 7.29
CA ARG A 42 -4.13 -7.87 6.20
C ARG A 42 -3.08 -6.77 6.31
N LEU A 43 -1.86 -7.09 5.93
CA LEU A 43 -0.73 -6.17 5.95
C LEU A 43 -0.28 -5.84 4.53
N GLN A 44 0.22 -4.62 4.34
CA GLN A 44 0.82 -4.19 3.07
C GLN A 44 -0.11 -4.45 1.87
N VAL A 45 -1.31 -3.90 1.94
CA VAL A 45 -2.34 -4.09 0.91
C VAL A 45 -2.22 -3.00 -0.15
N PRO A 46 -1.97 -3.39 -1.42
CA PRO A 46 -1.88 -2.41 -2.51
C PRO A 46 -3.25 -2.00 -3.03
N TYR A 47 -3.38 -0.71 -3.32
CA TYR A 47 -4.55 -0.14 -4.01
C TYR A 47 -4.06 0.55 -5.28
N GLU A 48 -4.62 0.17 -6.42
CA GLU A 48 -4.30 0.82 -7.67
C GLU A 48 -5.09 2.13 -7.77
N LEU A 49 -4.37 3.24 -7.92
CA LEU A 49 -4.95 4.59 -8.01
C LEU A 49 -5.11 5.01 -9.46
N ILE A 50 -4.08 4.79 -10.26
CA ILE A 50 -4.05 5.08 -11.68
C ILE A 50 -3.57 3.81 -12.38
N PRO A 51 -4.33 3.29 -13.36
CA PRO A 51 -3.95 2.05 -14.02
C PRO A 51 -2.74 2.24 -14.92
N ALA A 52 -2.04 1.16 -15.20
CA ALA A 52 -0.99 1.15 -16.21
C ALA A 52 -1.61 1.33 -17.60
N ILE A 53 -0.90 1.99 -18.48
CA ILE A 53 -1.30 2.17 -19.88
C ILE A 53 -0.30 1.43 -20.74
N TYR A 54 -0.82 0.60 -21.63
CA TYR A 54 -0.01 -0.14 -22.60
C TYR A 54 -0.33 0.34 -23.99
N GLU A 55 0.69 0.42 -24.84
CA GLU A 55 0.58 0.78 -26.23
C GLU A 55 1.15 -0.33 -27.10
N GLU A 56 0.58 -0.48 -28.29
CA GLU A 56 1.12 -1.39 -29.28
C GLU A 56 2.14 -0.66 -30.15
N GLU A 57 3.26 -1.32 -30.39
CA GLU A 57 4.34 -0.80 -31.24
C GLU A 57 4.66 -1.81 -32.33
N ILE A 58 4.77 -1.32 -33.55
CA ILE A 58 5.15 -2.15 -34.68
C ILE A 58 6.67 -2.15 -34.79
N VAL A 59 7.27 -3.33 -34.65
CA VAL A 59 8.71 -3.53 -34.79
C VAL A 59 8.99 -4.26 -36.08
N LYS A 60 9.78 -3.65 -36.96
CA LYS A 60 10.20 -4.27 -38.23
C LYS A 60 11.47 -5.08 -38.00
N LEU A 61 11.39 -6.37 -38.26
CA LEU A 61 12.53 -7.28 -38.28
C LEU A 61 12.97 -7.49 -39.72
N LYS A 62 14.13 -8.11 -39.94
CA LYS A 62 14.66 -8.33 -41.28
C LYS A 62 13.70 -9.13 -42.19
N THR A 63 12.99 -10.09 -41.64
CA THR A 63 12.14 -11.02 -42.42
C THR A 63 10.66 -10.88 -42.10
N LYS A 64 10.27 -10.16 -41.07
CA LYS A 64 8.87 -10.02 -40.66
C LYS A 64 8.62 -8.76 -39.87
N THR A 65 7.35 -8.41 -39.72
CA THR A 65 6.88 -7.34 -38.84
C THR A 65 6.23 -7.94 -37.63
N LYS A 66 6.52 -7.41 -36.45
CA LYS A 66 6.02 -7.89 -35.18
C LYS A 66 5.33 -6.75 -34.44
N VAL A 67 4.17 -7.05 -33.84
CA VAL A 67 3.50 -6.12 -32.93
C VAL A 67 3.91 -6.49 -31.50
N VAL A 68 4.45 -5.52 -30.76
CA VAL A 68 4.81 -5.68 -29.35
C VAL A 68 4.02 -4.75 -28.50
N LYS A 69 3.67 -5.21 -27.30
CA LYS A 69 2.97 -4.42 -26.29
C LYS A 69 4.01 -3.76 -25.39
N ARG A 70 3.94 -2.44 -25.27
CA ARG A 70 4.87 -1.68 -24.46
C ARG A 70 4.13 -0.93 -23.38
N CYS A 71 4.66 -0.91 -22.16
CA CYS A 71 4.11 -0.11 -21.08
C CYS A 71 4.49 1.35 -21.28
N ALA A 72 3.50 2.18 -21.65
CA ALA A 72 3.70 3.62 -21.83
C ALA A 72 3.64 4.36 -20.51
N GLN A 73 2.89 3.84 -19.52
CA GLN A 73 2.72 4.43 -18.21
C GLN A 73 2.55 3.31 -17.18
N LYS A 74 3.34 3.38 -16.12
CA LYS A 74 3.20 2.44 -15.02
C LYS A 74 2.02 2.81 -14.14
N ALA A 75 1.41 1.82 -13.51
CA ALA A 75 0.36 2.05 -12.52
C ALA A 75 0.90 2.85 -11.34
N VAL A 76 0.04 3.70 -10.77
CA VAL A 76 0.32 4.37 -9.49
C VAL A 76 -0.45 3.63 -8.42
N LYS A 77 0.23 3.18 -7.40
CA LYS A 77 -0.36 2.40 -6.30
C LYS A 77 -0.07 3.04 -4.95
N TYR A 78 -1.01 2.89 -4.05
CA TYR A 78 -0.82 3.15 -2.62
C TYR A 78 -0.79 1.81 -1.88
N VAL A 79 0.18 1.62 -1.01
CA VAL A 79 0.26 0.41 -0.18
C VAL A 79 -0.10 0.78 1.25
N ALA A 80 -1.21 0.25 1.74
CA ALA A 80 -1.66 0.48 3.11
C ALA A 80 -0.91 -0.44 4.08
N ASP A 81 -0.55 0.08 5.23
CA ASP A 81 0.14 -0.73 6.24
C ASP A 81 -0.77 -1.83 6.78
N PHE A 82 -2.02 -1.49 7.10
CA PHE A 82 -3.00 -2.43 7.65
C PHE A 82 -4.37 -2.20 7.04
N VAL A 83 -5.06 -3.30 6.75
CA VAL A 83 -6.46 -3.27 6.31
C VAL A 83 -7.20 -4.36 7.06
N TYR A 84 -8.34 -4.02 7.62
CA TYR A 84 -9.17 -4.98 8.37
C TYR A 84 -10.63 -4.56 8.33
N LYS A 85 -11.51 -5.42 8.80
CA LYS A 85 -12.92 -5.07 8.99
C LYS A 85 -13.18 -4.77 10.46
N ASP A 86 -13.90 -3.69 10.72
CA ASP A 86 -14.27 -3.30 12.07
C ASP A 86 -15.42 -4.17 12.62
N HIS A 87 -15.87 -3.84 13.81
CA HIS A 87 -16.96 -4.57 14.47
C HIS A 87 -18.27 -4.58 13.67
N TYR A 88 -18.48 -3.56 12.83
CA TYR A 88 -19.68 -3.45 12.00
C TYR A 88 -19.50 -4.04 10.60
N GLY A 89 -18.33 -4.58 10.29
CA GLY A 89 -18.02 -5.15 8.98
C GLY A 89 -17.51 -4.16 7.95
N TYR A 90 -17.27 -2.91 8.33
CA TYR A 90 -16.70 -1.91 7.43
C TYR A 90 -15.19 -2.07 7.30
N GLU A 91 -14.68 -1.90 6.09
CA GLU A 91 -13.25 -1.95 5.83
C GLU A 91 -12.57 -0.69 6.36
N VAL A 92 -11.52 -0.89 7.16
CA VAL A 92 -10.67 0.18 7.69
C VAL A 92 -9.30 0.06 7.07
N VAL A 93 -8.80 1.17 6.53
CA VAL A 93 -7.47 1.26 5.91
C VAL A 93 -6.62 2.15 6.79
N GLU A 94 -5.53 1.60 7.35
CA GLU A 94 -4.65 2.31 8.27
C GLU A 94 -3.27 2.53 7.71
N ASP A 95 -2.69 3.66 8.06
CA ASP A 95 -1.30 3.98 7.77
C ASP A 95 -0.64 4.49 9.04
N SER A 96 0.50 3.91 9.39
CA SER A 96 1.25 4.26 10.61
C SER A 96 2.45 5.16 10.31
N LYS A 97 2.36 6.01 9.30
CA LYS A 97 3.46 6.88 8.91
C LYS A 97 3.82 7.91 9.97
N GLY A 98 5.08 7.89 10.38
CA GLY A 98 5.63 8.94 11.22
C GLY A 98 5.88 10.24 10.46
N LEU A 99 6.14 10.15 9.15
CA LEU A 99 6.41 11.28 8.27
C LEU A 99 5.41 11.33 7.13
N ARG A 100 4.76 12.49 6.97
CA ARG A 100 3.79 12.74 5.91
C ARG A 100 4.47 13.43 4.73
N THR A 101 4.96 12.63 3.76
CA THR A 101 5.58 13.16 2.54
C THR A 101 4.53 13.75 1.60
N LYS A 102 4.97 14.58 0.66
CA LYS A 102 4.09 15.14 -0.39
C LYS A 102 3.46 14.01 -1.21
N GLU A 103 4.24 12.98 -1.53
CA GLU A 103 3.76 11.82 -2.26
C GLU A 103 2.66 11.09 -1.49
N TYR A 104 2.86 10.85 -0.20
CA TYR A 104 1.85 10.21 0.64
C TYR A 104 0.57 11.05 0.69
N LEU A 105 0.69 12.36 0.91
CA LEU A 105 -0.48 13.25 0.97
C LEU A 105 -1.27 13.25 -0.33
N LEU A 106 -0.57 13.21 -1.47
CA LEU A 106 -1.22 13.11 -2.78
C LEU A 106 -1.97 11.79 -2.92
N LYS A 107 -1.33 10.68 -2.59
CA LYS A 107 -1.96 9.36 -2.65
C LYS A 107 -3.15 9.25 -1.71
N LYS A 108 -3.07 9.86 -0.52
CA LYS A 108 -4.18 9.93 0.43
C LYS A 108 -5.40 10.62 -0.20
N LYS A 109 -5.19 11.74 -0.88
CA LYS A 109 -6.26 12.43 -1.62
C LYS A 109 -6.83 11.57 -2.74
N MET A 110 -5.98 10.88 -3.48
CA MET A 110 -6.39 10.01 -4.57
C MET A 110 -7.20 8.82 -4.07
N MET A 111 -6.82 8.23 -2.94
CA MET A 111 -7.60 7.16 -2.31
C MET A 111 -9.03 7.61 -2.04
N ARG A 112 -9.19 8.80 -1.48
CA ARG A 112 -10.51 9.36 -1.20
C ARG A 112 -11.27 9.71 -2.46
N ALA A 113 -10.63 10.39 -3.41
CA ALA A 113 -11.28 10.87 -4.62
C ALA A 113 -11.66 9.74 -5.58
N PHE A 114 -10.78 8.75 -5.75
CA PHE A 114 -10.97 7.69 -6.76
C PHE A 114 -11.64 6.45 -6.20
N LEU A 115 -11.35 6.10 -4.96
CA LEU A 115 -11.86 4.86 -4.36
C LEU A 115 -12.84 5.08 -3.21
N GLY A 116 -13.04 6.33 -2.79
CA GLY A 116 -13.92 6.65 -1.67
C GLY A 116 -13.40 6.17 -0.33
N ILE A 117 -12.09 5.94 -0.23
CA ILE A 117 -11.44 5.43 0.99
C ILE A 117 -10.74 6.56 1.73
N THR A 118 -11.08 6.74 3.00
CA THR A 118 -10.38 7.67 3.88
C THR A 118 -9.38 6.89 4.72
N ILE A 119 -8.10 7.21 4.57
CA ILE A 119 -7.03 6.54 5.32
C ILE A 119 -7.07 7.01 6.77
N LYS A 120 -7.07 6.03 7.68
CA LYS A 120 -6.95 6.29 9.11
C LYS A 120 -5.47 6.33 9.48
N GLU A 121 -5.00 7.48 9.91
CA GLU A 121 -3.62 7.65 10.35
C GLU A 121 -3.51 7.30 11.83
N VAL A 122 -2.57 6.45 12.17
CA VAL A 122 -2.39 5.97 13.54
C VAL A 122 -0.98 6.23 14.06
#